data_9ddea821c2fe56d967fd2fe5de0b3a0c
#
_entry.id   9ddea821c2fe56d967fd2fe5de0b3a0c
#
_cell.length_a   1.000
_cell.length_b   1.000
_cell.length_c   1.000
_cell.angle_alpha   90.00
_cell.angle_beta   90.00
_cell.angle_gamma   90.00
#
_symmetry.space_group_name_H-M   'P 1'
#
loop_
_entity.id
_entity.type
_entity.pdbx_description
1 polymer ?
#
loop_
_entity_poly.entity_id
_entity_poly.type
_entity_poly.pdbx_seq_one_letter_code
_entity_poly.pdbx_strand_id
1 'polypeptide(L)'
;MNFIEQISENNQFPIIFVGSGITQRYFENAPTWEKLLKDIWLELFDEESYYAKAFELRERFENNDFDIYTNLASLLEKEVSKAFINGNIQVDNLDLKTAYELNISPFKQLVANRFSNLKIREEKIEEIKQFSQMLSKARIIITTNYDNFIEECLKTINVSVKINVGNKGLFLKSSDYGELYKIHGTVDDASTITITKEDYEKNVTKSALINAKILSNLVESPILFLGYSLTDENIRKLLTDFAENSPFDISESAQKIGVVEYLPDSESIETVVSSLPDLSVYYSCLKTDNFTNIYRLISKINQGFLPSEIAKYENVFRKIIEVKGESKDLKTVLTSYEDLANLTEDEIRSKNIVVAFGDERYIYKFPDFKEYVRSYFLDKETIPQEIVIRFIATQPVAS
;
A
#
# COMPACT_ATOMS: atom_id res chain seq x y z
N MET A 1 -21.43 15.45 -8.82
CA MET A 1 -20.07 15.21 -8.25
C MET A 1 -19.84 13.71 -8.28
N ASN A 2 -18.81 13.26 -8.96
CA ASN A 2 -18.46 11.82 -8.97
C ASN A 2 -17.66 11.44 -7.73
N PHE A 3 -17.47 10.13 -7.51
CA PHE A 3 -16.76 9.59 -6.34
C PHE A 3 -15.35 10.18 -6.16
N ILE A 4 -14.58 10.35 -7.24
CA ILE A 4 -13.21 10.89 -7.17
C ILE A 4 -13.21 12.39 -6.83
N GLU A 5 -14.14 13.14 -7.41
CA GLU A 5 -14.32 14.56 -7.10
C GLU A 5 -14.68 14.74 -5.63
N GLN A 6 -15.57 13.90 -5.09
CA GLN A 6 -15.95 13.92 -3.67
C GLN A 6 -14.74 13.67 -2.75
N ILE A 7 -13.92 12.66 -3.05
CA ILE A 7 -12.69 12.37 -2.28
C ILE A 7 -11.72 13.56 -2.32
N SER A 8 -11.53 14.16 -3.52
CA SER A 8 -10.63 15.30 -3.71
C SER A 8 -11.13 16.55 -3.00
N GLU A 9 -12.43 16.87 -3.08
CA GLU A 9 -13.01 18.05 -2.41
C GLU A 9 -13.06 17.90 -0.90
N ASN A 10 -13.34 16.70 -0.39
CA ASN A 10 -13.27 16.39 1.03
C ASN A 10 -11.82 16.30 1.55
N ASN A 11 -10.84 16.43 0.67
CA ASN A 11 -9.41 16.37 0.99
C ASN A 11 -9.04 15.10 1.78
N GLN A 12 -9.62 13.95 1.42
CA GLN A 12 -9.44 12.68 2.12
C GLN A 12 -8.43 11.79 1.42
N PHE A 13 -7.43 11.27 2.13
CA PHE A 13 -6.53 10.25 1.62
C PHE A 13 -7.26 8.90 1.48
N PRO A 14 -7.38 8.36 0.25
CA PRO A 14 -8.07 7.09 0.04
C PRO A 14 -7.19 5.88 0.38
N ILE A 15 -7.84 4.74 0.59
CA ILE A 15 -7.21 3.42 0.46
C ILE A 15 -7.14 3.12 -1.04
N ILE A 16 -5.97 2.74 -1.55
CA ILE A 16 -5.80 2.35 -2.95
C ILE A 16 -5.64 0.84 -3.02
N PHE A 17 -6.56 0.18 -3.71
CA PHE A 17 -6.49 -1.25 -3.99
C PHE A 17 -6.10 -1.48 -5.44
N VAL A 18 -4.96 -2.15 -5.67
CA VAL A 18 -4.40 -2.39 -7.00
C VAL A 18 -4.53 -3.85 -7.37
N GLY A 19 -5.22 -4.14 -8.48
CA GLY A 19 -5.37 -5.47 -9.04
C GLY A 19 -4.56 -5.70 -10.31
N SER A 20 -4.63 -6.92 -10.84
CA SER A 20 -3.86 -7.39 -12.00
C SER A 20 -4.10 -6.60 -13.29
N GLY A 21 -5.25 -5.96 -13.45
CA GLY A 21 -5.53 -5.08 -14.58
C GLY A 21 -4.58 -3.89 -14.68
N ILE A 22 -4.01 -3.42 -13.57
CA ILE A 22 -2.99 -2.38 -13.59
C ILE A 22 -1.68 -2.92 -14.15
N THR A 23 -1.25 -4.13 -13.75
CA THR A 23 -0.08 -4.79 -14.34
C THR A 23 -0.27 -5.02 -15.84
N GLN A 24 -1.45 -5.49 -16.27
CA GLN A 24 -1.77 -5.67 -17.68
C GLN A 24 -1.81 -4.36 -18.48
N ARG A 25 -2.21 -3.26 -17.85
CA ARG A 25 -2.24 -1.93 -18.47
C ARG A 25 -0.83 -1.41 -18.77
N TYR A 26 0.12 -1.64 -17.86
CA TYR A 26 1.46 -1.03 -17.94
C TYR A 26 2.55 -1.94 -18.49
N PHE A 27 2.31 -3.25 -18.58
CA PHE A 27 3.30 -4.18 -19.08
C PHE A 27 2.84 -4.92 -20.34
N GLU A 28 3.75 -5.06 -21.31
CA GLU A 28 3.48 -5.72 -22.59
C GLU A 28 3.16 -7.22 -22.44
N ASN A 29 3.89 -7.87 -21.53
CA ASN A 29 3.90 -9.32 -21.33
C ASN A 29 3.23 -9.78 -20.03
N ALA A 30 2.46 -8.91 -19.36
CA ALA A 30 1.69 -9.29 -18.19
C ALA A 30 0.58 -10.29 -18.59
N PRO A 31 0.59 -11.53 -18.08
CA PRO A 31 -0.42 -12.50 -18.44
C PRO A 31 -1.73 -12.24 -17.69
N THR A 32 -2.85 -12.60 -18.30
CA THR A 32 -4.10 -12.88 -17.56
C THR A 32 -3.93 -14.18 -16.77
N TRP A 33 -4.80 -14.45 -15.81
CA TRP A 33 -4.76 -15.70 -15.05
C TRP A 33 -4.87 -16.94 -15.97
N GLU A 34 -5.83 -16.91 -16.88
CA GLU A 34 -5.98 -17.98 -17.89
C GLU A 34 -4.69 -18.19 -18.70
N LYS A 35 -4.12 -17.10 -19.25
CA LYS A 35 -2.90 -17.17 -20.04
C LYS A 35 -1.72 -17.70 -19.24
N LEU A 36 -1.53 -17.26 -18.00
CA LEU A 36 -0.48 -17.74 -17.11
C LEU A 36 -0.56 -19.26 -16.94
N LEU A 37 -1.73 -19.78 -16.61
CA LEU A 37 -1.92 -21.21 -16.38
C LEU A 37 -1.80 -22.01 -17.67
N LYS A 38 -2.29 -21.49 -18.80
CA LYS A 38 -2.11 -22.11 -20.12
C LYS A 38 -0.65 -22.16 -20.53
N ASP A 39 0.10 -21.06 -20.36
CA ASP A 39 1.52 -21.01 -20.74
C ASP A 39 2.33 -22.04 -19.92
N ILE A 40 2.05 -22.19 -18.61
CA ILE A 40 2.70 -23.19 -17.76
C ILE A 40 2.26 -24.63 -18.15
N TRP A 41 0.98 -24.81 -18.49
CA TRP A 41 0.48 -26.11 -18.97
C TRP A 41 1.23 -26.59 -20.20
N LEU A 42 1.47 -25.71 -21.16
CA LEU A 42 2.15 -26.01 -22.42
C LEU A 42 3.65 -26.33 -22.25
N GLU A 43 4.24 -26.08 -21.09
CA GLU A 43 5.59 -26.58 -20.78
C GLU A 43 5.62 -28.09 -20.48
N LEU A 44 4.49 -28.69 -20.13
CA LEU A 44 4.36 -30.09 -19.74
C LEU A 44 3.50 -30.92 -20.69
N PHE A 45 2.50 -30.32 -21.31
CA PHE A 45 1.43 -30.94 -22.05
C PHE A 45 1.14 -30.22 -23.37
N ASP A 46 0.30 -30.80 -24.20
CA ASP A 46 -0.17 -30.18 -25.45
C ASP A 46 -1.39 -29.24 -25.21
N GLU A 47 -1.69 -28.45 -26.23
CA GLU A 47 -2.75 -27.46 -26.17
C GLU A 47 -4.17 -28.10 -26.14
N GLU A 48 -4.36 -29.24 -26.80
CA GLU A 48 -5.64 -29.96 -26.84
C GLU A 48 -6.01 -30.44 -25.42
N SER A 49 -5.03 -31.01 -24.69
CA SER A 49 -5.23 -31.42 -23.30
C SER A 49 -5.57 -30.28 -22.36
N TYR A 50 -5.03 -29.07 -22.62
CA TYR A 50 -5.42 -27.85 -21.88
C TYR A 50 -6.92 -27.57 -22.04
N TYR A 51 -7.38 -27.51 -23.30
CA TYR A 51 -8.79 -27.21 -23.56
C TYR A 51 -9.72 -28.29 -23.04
N ALA A 52 -9.35 -29.56 -23.17
CA ALA A 52 -10.11 -30.66 -22.61
C ALA A 52 -10.28 -30.51 -21.08
N LYS A 53 -9.18 -30.16 -20.39
CA LYS A 53 -9.22 -29.95 -18.93
C LYS A 53 -9.98 -28.68 -18.53
N ALA A 54 -9.80 -27.60 -19.24
CA ALA A 54 -10.53 -26.36 -19.02
C ALA A 54 -12.04 -26.57 -19.21
N PHE A 55 -12.44 -27.32 -20.22
CA PHE A 55 -13.84 -27.67 -20.48
C PHE A 55 -14.45 -28.49 -19.35
N GLU A 56 -13.76 -29.55 -18.90
CA GLU A 56 -14.17 -30.37 -17.74
C GLU A 56 -14.41 -29.49 -16.49
N LEU A 57 -13.49 -28.56 -16.20
CA LEU A 57 -13.62 -27.68 -15.04
C LEU A 57 -14.75 -26.65 -15.20
N ARG A 58 -14.97 -26.14 -16.42
CA ARG A 58 -16.10 -25.24 -16.72
C ARG A 58 -17.47 -25.91 -16.46
N GLU A 59 -17.63 -27.13 -16.90
CA GLU A 59 -18.85 -27.89 -16.62
C GLU A 59 -19.04 -28.15 -15.12
N ARG A 60 -17.93 -28.50 -14.44
CA ARG A 60 -17.95 -28.82 -13.01
C ARG A 60 -18.28 -27.61 -12.12
N PHE A 61 -17.79 -26.42 -12.48
CA PHE A 61 -17.88 -25.19 -11.66
C PHE A 61 -18.82 -24.13 -12.26
N GLU A 62 -19.74 -24.52 -13.15
CA GLU A 62 -20.81 -23.66 -13.68
C GLU A 62 -20.28 -22.33 -14.26
N ASN A 63 -19.11 -22.34 -14.93
CA ASN A 63 -18.39 -21.19 -15.45
C ASN A 63 -17.90 -20.19 -14.37
N ASN A 64 -17.72 -20.61 -13.11
CA ASN A 64 -17.06 -19.79 -12.10
C ASN A 64 -15.54 -19.77 -12.36
N ASP A 65 -15.05 -18.69 -12.97
CA ASP A 65 -13.63 -18.54 -13.35
C ASP A 65 -12.69 -18.68 -12.15
N PHE A 66 -13.06 -18.19 -10.98
CA PHE A 66 -12.24 -18.32 -9.77
C PHE A 66 -12.02 -19.79 -9.39
N ASP A 67 -13.09 -20.57 -9.33
CA ASP A 67 -12.99 -22.01 -9.02
C ASP A 67 -12.27 -22.79 -10.12
N ILE A 68 -12.50 -22.44 -11.39
CA ILE A 68 -11.82 -23.07 -12.53
C ILE A 68 -10.32 -22.87 -12.43
N TYR A 69 -9.85 -21.62 -12.31
CA TYR A 69 -8.42 -21.33 -12.34
C TYR A 69 -7.70 -21.76 -11.06
N THR A 70 -8.30 -21.67 -9.90
CA THR A 70 -7.69 -22.16 -8.65
C THR A 70 -7.52 -23.69 -8.66
N ASN A 71 -8.49 -24.43 -9.17
CA ASN A 71 -8.40 -25.90 -9.30
C ASN A 71 -7.39 -26.30 -10.40
N LEU A 72 -7.34 -25.55 -11.51
CA LEU A 72 -6.33 -25.77 -12.55
C LEU A 72 -4.91 -25.52 -12.01
N ALA A 73 -4.73 -24.45 -11.22
CA ALA A 73 -3.47 -24.14 -10.55
C ALA A 73 -3.05 -25.27 -9.57
N SER A 74 -4.00 -25.81 -8.80
CA SER A 74 -3.74 -26.96 -7.90
C SER A 74 -3.30 -28.23 -8.65
N LEU A 75 -3.87 -28.46 -9.82
CA LEU A 75 -3.45 -29.56 -10.69
C LEU A 75 -2.04 -29.32 -11.23
N LEU A 76 -1.79 -28.12 -11.78
CA LEU A 76 -0.47 -27.74 -12.31
C LEU A 76 0.62 -27.80 -11.24
N GLU A 77 0.35 -27.37 -10.02
CA GLU A 77 1.33 -27.45 -8.93
C GLU A 77 1.79 -28.89 -8.70
N LYS A 78 0.89 -29.87 -8.77
CA LYS A 78 1.21 -31.30 -8.62
C LYS A 78 2.02 -31.81 -9.80
N GLU A 79 1.61 -31.50 -11.03
CA GLU A 79 2.27 -32.00 -12.24
C GLU A 79 3.65 -31.35 -12.45
N VAL A 80 3.78 -30.04 -12.23
CA VAL A 80 5.07 -29.33 -12.28
C VAL A 80 6.03 -29.89 -11.23
N SER A 81 5.57 -30.15 -10.01
CA SER A 81 6.40 -30.74 -8.94
C SER A 81 6.92 -32.12 -9.33
N LYS A 82 6.07 -32.98 -9.93
CA LYS A 82 6.49 -34.31 -10.43
C LYS A 82 7.51 -34.16 -11.54
N ALA A 83 7.25 -33.29 -12.51
CA ALA A 83 8.15 -33.08 -13.65
C ALA A 83 9.51 -32.54 -13.21
N PHE A 84 9.52 -31.61 -12.23
CA PHE A 84 10.74 -31.03 -11.66
C PHE A 84 11.58 -32.09 -10.91
N ILE A 85 10.96 -32.92 -10.06
CA ILE A 85 11.63 -34.02 -9.34
C ILE A 85 12.24 -35.02 -10.31
N ASN A 86 11.56 -35.32 -11.42
CA ASN A 86 12.02 -36.26 -12.43
C ASN A 86 13.03 -35.65 -13.44
N GLY A 87 13.34 -34.35 -13.33
CA GLY A 87 14.24 -33.63 -14.24
C GLY A 87 13.65 -33.36 -15.63
N ASN A 88 12.33 -33.45 -15.79
CA ASN A 88 11.62 -33.20 -17.05
C ASN A 88 11.36 -31.73 -17.33
N ILE A 89 11.45 -30.87 -16.29
CA ILE A 89 11.36 -29.42 -16.38
C ILE A 89 12.47 -28.79 -15.54
N GLN A 90 13.02 -27.68 -16.03
CA GLN A 90 13.92 -26.82 -15.27
C GLN A 90 13.17 -25.54 -14.83
N VAL A 91 13.41 -25.12 -13.61
CA VAL A 91 12.82 -23.91 -13.05
C VAL A 91 13.95 -22.96 -12.71
N ASP A 92 13.99 -21.81 -13.38
CA ASP A 92 15.02 -20.81 -13.13
C ASP A 92 15.01 -20.36 -11.67
N ASN A 93 16.20 -20.19 -11.10
CA ASN A 93 16.44 -19.81 -9.71
C ASN A 93 15.97 -20.84 -8.66
N LEU A 94 15.73 -22.10 -9.05
CA LEU A 94 15.33 -23.16 -8.13
C LEU A 94 16.02 -24.48 -8.50
N ASP A 95 16.74 -25.08 -7.54
CA ASP A 95 17.22 -26.46 -7.61
C ASP A 95 16.47 -27.33 -6.59
N LEU A 96 16.64 -28.66 -6.71
CA LEU A 96 15.95 -29.63 -5.83
C LEU A 96 16.28 -29.44 -4.35
N LYS A 97 17.53 -29.05 -4.03
CA LYS A 97 17.95 -28.84 -2.66
C LYS A 97 17.27 -27.61 -2.08
N THR A 98 17.32 -26.51 -2.80
CA THR A 98 16.68 -25.24 -2.39
C THR A 98 15.17 -25.40 -2.27
N ALA A 99 14.53 -26.08 -3.22
CA ALA A 99 13.11 -26.38 -3.16
C ALA A 99 12.73 -27.14 -1.90
N TYR A 100 13.54 -28.15 -1.53
CA TYR A 100 13.31 -28.95 -0.33
C TYR A 100 13.59 -28.17 0.97
N GLU A 101 14.76 -27.50 1.07
CA GLU A 101 15.18 -26.80 2.29
C GLU A 101 14.27 -25.61 2.64
N LEU A 102 13.83 -24.85 1.63
CA LEU A 102 13.00 -23.67 1.79
C LEU A 102 11.49 -23.95 1.60
N ASN A 103 11.15 -25.21 1.30
CA ASN A 103 9.76 -25.61 1.03
C ASN A 103 9.08 -24.76 -0.05
N ILE A 104 9.81 -24.51 -1.15
CA ILE A 104 9.32 -23.72 -2.29
C ILE A 104 8.71 -24.66 -3.33
N SER A 105 7.47 -24.41 -3.72
CA SER A 105 6.80 -25.09 -4.81
C SER A 105 7.44 -24.69 -6.16
N PRO A 106 7.92 -25.63 -6.99
CA PRO A 106 8.44 -25.33 -8.34
C PRO A 106 7.42 -24.58 -9.21
N PHE A 107 6.14 -24.89 -9.09
CA PHE A 107 5.06 -24.18 -9.77
C PHE A 107 4.98 -22.70 -9.35
N LYS A 108 5.03 -22.43 -8.04
CA LYS A 108 5.02 -21.06 -7.53
C LYS A 108 6.27 -20.27 -7.92
N GLN A 109 7.42 -20.94 -8.03
CA GLN A 109 8.63 -20.32 -8.56
C GLN A 109 8.50 -19.98 -10.05
N LEU A 110 7.86 -20.83 -10.87
CA LEU A 110 7.55 -20.50 -12.26
C LEU A 110 6.65 -19.26 -12.34
N VAL A 111 5.62 -19.19 -11.49
CA VAL A 111 4.74 -18.01 -11.40
C VAL A 111 5.55 -16.77 -11.04
N ALA A 112 6.40 -16.84 -10.00
CA ALA A 112 7.26 -15.73 -9.58
C ALA A 112 8.16 -15.26 -10.73
N ASN A 113 8.80 -16.18 -11.45
CA ASN A 113 9.68 -15.88 -12.57
C ASN A 113 8.93 -15.16 -13.72
N ARG A 114 7.67 -15.51 -13.99
CA ARG A 114 6.85 -14.82 -15.00
C ARG A 114 6.58 -13.37 -14.64
N PHE A 115 6.31 -13.08 -13.38
CA PHE A 115 6.01 -11.72 -12.91
C PHE A 115 7.27 -10.91 -12.53
N SER A 116 8.44 -11.53 -12.39
CA SER A 116 9.71 -10.82 -12.20
C SER A 116 10.29 -10.24 -13.49
N ASN A 117 9.87 -10.72 -14.67
CA ASN A 117 10.42 -10.36 -15.97
C ASN A 117 9.41 -9.58 -16.82
N LEU A 118 8.71 -8.64 -16.21
CA LEU A 118 7.73 -7.80 -16.90
C LEU A 118 8.42 -6.66 -17.65
N LYS A 119 7.90 -6.32 -18.84
CA LYS A 119 8.42 -5.25 -19.70
C LYS A 119 7.43 -4.10 -19.77
N ILE A 120 7.82 -2.93 -19.29
CA ILE A 120 7.00 -1.73 -19.28
C ILE A 120 6.68 -1.28 -20.72
N ARG A 121 5.44 -0.88 -20.94
CA ARG A 121 5.00 -0.22 -22.17
C ARG A 121 5.55 1.20 -22.22
N GLU A 122 6.37 1.51 -23.22
CA GLU A 122 7.03 2.82 -23.34
C GLU A 122 6.01 3.97 -23.43
N GLU A 123 4.90 3.75 -24.14
CA GLU A 123 3.81 4.74 -24.29
C GLU A 123 3.05 5.03 -22.99
N LYS A 124 3.25 4.24 -21.94
CA LYS A 124 2.60 4.41 -20.64
C LYS A 124 3.46 5.09 -19.58
N ILE A 125 4.70 5.41 -19.87
CA ILE A 125 5.65 5.98 -18.89
C ILE A 125 5.09 7.25 -18.22
N GLU A 126 4.45 8.13 -18.97
CA GLU A 126 3.89 9.37 -18.39
C GLU A 126 2.67 9.09 -17.50
N GLU A 127 1.83 8.15 -17.88
CA GLU A 127 0.71 7.70 -17.06
C GLU A 127 1.21 7.04 -15.76
N ILE A 128 2.29 6.24 -15.83
CA ILE A 128 2.96 5.61 -14.67
C ILE A 128 3.48 6.67 -13.69
N LYS A 129 4.03 7.78 -14.16
CA LYS A 129 4.45 8.88 -13.28
C LYS A 129 3.27 9.48 -12.51
N GLN A 130 2.12 9.67 -13.18
CA GLN A 130 0.91 10.15 -12.50
C GLN A 130 0.37 9.10 -11.52
N PHE A 131 0.44 7.81 -11.86
CA PHE A 131 0.10 6.72 -10.96
C PHE A 131 0.98 6.73 -9.72
N SER A 132 2.30 6.90 -9.86
CA SER A 132 3.23 7.01 -8.73
C SER A 132 2.87 8.17 -7.81
N GLN A 133 2.56 9.35 -8.37
CA GLN A 133 2.14 10.52 -7.59
C GLN A 133 0.83 10.26 -6.82
N MET A 134 -0.13 9.60 -7.44
CA MET A 134 -1.37 9.19 -6.78
C MET A 134 -1.10 8.22 -5.63
N LEU A 135 -0.24 7.23 -5.81
CA LEU A 135 0.11 6.25 -4.76
C LEU A 135 0.68 6.92 -3.51
N SER A 136 1.41 8.05 -3.65
CA SER A 136 1.91 8.80 -2.48
C SER A 136 0.79 9.39 -1.61
N LYS A 137 -0.42 9.52 -2.16
CA LYS A 137 -1.61 10.03 -1.46
C LYS A 137 -2.46 8.91 -0.85
N ALA A 138 -2.05 7.66 -1.01
CA ALA A 138 -2.75 6.54 -0.40
C ALA A 138 -2.55 6.52 1.11
N ARG A 139 -3.64 6.40 1.88
CA ARG A 139 -3.57 6.14 3.33
C ARG A 139 -2.88 4.80 3.60
N ILE A 140 -3.31 3.77 2.88
CA ILE A 140 -2.64 2.48 2.74
C ILE A 140 -2.81 1.99 1.30
N ILE A 141 -1.88 1.16 0.85
CA ILE A 141 -1.96 0.50 -0.45
C ILE A 141 -2.16 -0.99 -0.22
N ILE A 142 -3.08 -1.59 -0.96
CA ILE A 142 -3.37 -3.02 -0.90
C ILE A 142 -3.25 -3.57 -2.32
N THR A 143 -2.66 -4.75 -2.47
CA THR A 143 -2.59 -5.41 -3.77
C THR A 143 -2.70 -6.93 -3.66
N THR A 144 -3.31 -7.52 -4.69
CA THR A 144 -3.26 -8.96 -4.96
C THR A 144 -2.14 -9.34 -5.94
N ASN A 145 -1.44 -8.35 -6.52
CA ASN A 145 -0.40 -8.58 -7.50
C ASN A 145 0.89 -9.08 -6.86
N TYR A 146 1.59 -9.96 -7.55
CA TYR A 146 2.85 -10.53 -7.08
C TYR A 146 4.06 -9.66 -7.42
N ASP A 147 3.98 -8.88 -8.52
CA ASP A 147 5.07 -8.04 -9.03
C ASP A 147 5.46 -6.91 -8.06
N ASN A 148 6.62 -6.30 -8.31
CA ASN A 148 7.16 -5.21 -7.49
C ASN A 148 6.89 -3.81 -8.11
N PHE A 149 5.90 -3.69 -8.99
CA PHE A 149 5.63 -2.46 -9.72
C PHE A 149 5.26 -1.28 -8.80
N ILE A 150 4.45 -1.52 -7.78
CA ILE A 150 4.04 -0.49 -6.80
C ILE A 150 5.27 0.02 -6.04
N GLU A 151 6.13 -0.88 -5.59
CA GLU A 151 7.38 -0.58 -4.88
C GLU A 151 8.30 0.27 -5.75
N GLU A 152 8.46 -0.10 -7.02
CA GLU A 152 9.25 0.66 -7.99
C GLU A 152 8.66 2.05 -8.23
N CYS A 153 7.35 2.17 -8.41
CA CYS A 153 6.67 3.45 -8.54
C CYS A 153 6.92 4.37 -7.34
N LEU A 154 6.77 3.87 -6.12
CA LEU A 154 7.00 4.65 -4.90
C LEU A 154 8.47 5.04 -4.73
N LYS A 155 9.39 4.16 -5.08
CA LYS A 155 10.83 4.43 -5.07
C LYS A 155 11.21 5.57 -6.02
N THR A 156 10.59 5.67 -7.21
CA THR A 156 10.89 6.75 -8.17
C THR A 156 10.56 8.13 -7.65
N ILE A 157 9.64 8.24 -6.70
CA ILE A 157 9.22 9.49 -6.05
C ILE A 157 9.75 9.64 -4.61
N ASN A 158 10.72 8.81 -4.21
CA ASN A 158 11.34 8.80 -2.87
C ASN A 158 10.35 8.60 -1.70
N VAL A 159 9.29 7.86 -1.92
CA VAL A 159 8.33 7.45 -0.86
C VAL A 159 8.70 6.07 -0.37
N SER A 160 9.03 5.96 0.92
CA SER A 160 9.33 4.68 1.58
C SER A 160 8.08 4.10 2.23
N VAL A 161 7.86 2.80 2.03
CA VAL A 161 6.71 2.07 2.59
C VAL A 161 7.14 0.77 3.23
N LYS A 162 6.48 0.40 4.32
CA LYS A 162 6.59 -0.93 4.91
C LYS A 162 5.82 -1.93 4.04
N ILE A 163 6.52 -2.93 3.50
CA ILE A 163 5.90 -3.99 2.71
C ILE A 163 5.45 -5.12 3.66
N ASN A 164 4.15 -5.35 3.69
CA ASN A 164 3.52 -6.38 4.50
C ASN A 164 3.07 -7.53 3.58
N VAL A 165 3.84 -8.63 3.55
CA VAL A 165 3.49 -9.82 2.76
C VAL A 165 2.72 -10.81 3.65
N GLY A 166 1.45 -11.01 3.34
CA GLY A 166 0.56 -11.82 4.15
C GLY A 166 0.56 -11.39 5.63
N ASN A 167 0.11 -12.27 6.53
CA ASN A 167 0.05 -11.95 7.96
C ASN A 167 1.42 -11.74 8.62
N LYS A 168 2.48 -12.39 8.11
CA LYS A 168 3.83 -12.26 8.70
C LYS A 168 4.31 -10.81 8.70
N GLY A 169 4.01 -10.07 7.64
CA GLY A 169 4.39 -8.66 7.51
C GLY A 169 3.87 -7.78 8.65
N LEU A 170 2.67 -8.06 9.18
CA LEU A 170 2.07 -7.28 10.27
C LEU A 170 2.92 -7.29 11.56
N PHE A 171 3.67 -8.36 11.80
CA PHE A 171 4.49 -8.54 13.01
C PHE A 171 5.94 -8.09 12.82
N LEU A 172 6.36 -7.72 11.61
CA LEU A 172 7.70 -7.23 11.36
C LEU A 172 7.82 -5.77 11.77
N LYS A 173 8.87 -5.46 12.53
CA LYS A 173 9.24 -4.06 12.78
C LYS A 173 9.85 -3.48 11.51
N SER A 174 9.49 -2.26 11.16
CA SER A 174 10.07 -1.50 10.06
C SER A 174 10.31 -0.06 10.50
N SER A 175 11.31 0.56 9.92
CA SER A 175 11.52 2.01 10.01
C SER A 175 10.69 2.78 8.99
N ASP A 176 10.08 2.09 8.02
CA ASP A 176 9.27 2.71 6.99
C ASP A 176 7.89 3.09 7.52
N TYR A 177 7.31 4.13 6.95
CA TYR A 177 6.18 4.83 7.55
C TYR A 177 4.86 4.65 6.78
N GLY A 178 4.88 4.44 5.47
CA GLY A 178 3.71 4.02 4.70
C GLY A 178 3.47 2.51 4.83
N GLU A 179 2.31 2.02 4.43
CA GLU A 179 1.98 0.60 4.47
C GLU A 179 1.50 0.12 3.10
N LEU A 180 2.21 -0.88 2.55
CA LEU A 180 1.80 -1.65 1.38
C LEU A 180 1.48 -3.09 1.82
N TYR A 181 0.29 -3.57 1.52
CA TYR A 181 -0.17 -4.92 1.83
C TYR A 181 -0.22 -5.76 0.55
N LYS A 182 0.67 -6.74 0.41
CA LYS A 182 0.66 -7.76 -0.65
C LYS A 182 -0.05 -9.01 -0.10
N ILE A 183 -1.36 -9.10 -0.31
CA ILE A 183 -2.20 -10.11 0.35
C ILE A 183 -2.10 -11.50 -0.29
N HIS A 184 -1.68 -11.59 -1.56
CA HIS A 184 -1.49 -12.86 -2.27
C HIS A 184 -0.01 -13.25 -2.44
N GLY A 185 0.92 -12.58 -1.73
CA GLY A 185 2.34 -12.90 -1.81
C GLY A 185 3.13 -11.97 -2.73
N THR A 186 4.38 -12.33 -2.97
CA THR A 186 5.34 -11.52 -3.75
C THR A 186 6.25 -12.41 -4.58
N VAL A 187 6.75 -11.88 -5.71
CA VAL A 187 7.79 -12.53 -6.54
C VAL A 187 9.11 -12.72 -5.79
N ASP A 188 9.38 -11.92 -4.76
CA ASP A 188 10.62 -12.01 -3.98
C ASP A 188 10.66 -13.24 -3.05
N ASP A 189 9.49 -13.82 -2.75
CA ASP A 189 9.36 -15.06 -1.99
C ASP A 189 8.20 -15.89 -2.55
N ALA A 190 8.53 -16.79 -3.47
CA ALA A 190 7.59 -17.66 -4.15
C ALA A 190 6.75 -18.52 -3.18
N SER A 191 7.25 -18.81 -1.98
CA SER A 191 6.53 -19.60 -0.97
C SER A 191 5.28 -18.85 -0.44
N THR A 192 5.21 -17.53 -0.62
CA THR A 192 4.11 -16.68 -0.19
C THR A 192 2.99 -16.58 -1.21
N ILE A 193 3.23 -16.98 -2.45
CA ILE A 193 2.26 -16.87 -3.55
C ILE A 193 1.01 -17.68 -3.27
N THR A 194 -0.14 -17.02 -3.36
CA THR A 194 -1.48 -17.58 -3.22
C THR A 194 -2.11 -17.68 -4.60
N ILE A 195 -2.28 -18.91 -5.10
CA ILE A 195 -2.80 -19.15 -6.46
C ILE A 195 -3.61 -20.44 -6.56
N THR A 196 -3.33 -21.46 -5.74
CA THR A 196 -4.05 -22.74 -5.73
C THR A 196 -5.28 -22.68 -4.84
N LYS A 197 -6.23 -23.61 -5.05
CA LYS A 197 -7.42 -23.74 -4.18
C LYS A 197 -7.02 -23.90 -2.71
N GLU A 198 -6.02 -24.74 -2.46
CA GLU A 198 -5.50 -25.02 -1.12
C GLU A 198 -4.86 -23.77 -0.47
N ASP A 199 -4.25 -22.87 -1.27
CA ASP A 199 -3.73 -21.61 -0.76
C ASP A 199 -4.85 -20.68 -0.30
N TYR A 200 -5.89 -20.53 -1.13
CA TYR A 200 -7.05 -19.70 -0.79
C TYR A 200 -7.77 -20.21 0.46
N GLU A 201 -8.00 -21.52 0.58
CA GLU A 201 -8.62 -22.14 1.76
C GLU A 201 -7.80 -21.90 3.03
N LYS A 202 -6.46 -22.01 2.95
CA LYS A 202 -5.56 -21.68 4.07
C LYS A 202 -5.59 -20.19 4.42
N ASN A 203 -5.75 -19.34 3.40
CA ASN A 203 -5.75 -17.88 3.61
C ASN A 203 -7.06 -17.37 4.21
N VAL A 204 -8.21 -17.99 3.94
CA VAL A 204 -9.49 -17.63 4.60
C VAL A 204 -9.34 -17.60 6.12
N THR A 205 -8.66 -18.60 6.71
CA THR A 205 -8.43 -18.65 8.15
C THR A 205 -7.34 -17.72 8.66
N LYS A 206 -6.40 -17.33 7.79
CA LYS A 206 -5.25 -16.51 8.15
C LYS A 206 -5.42 -15.02 7.85
N SER A 207 -6.37 -14.64 7.01
CA SER A 207 -6.57 -13.24 6.59
C SER A 207 -7.27 -12.36 7.65
N ALA A 208 -7.80 -12.94 8.73
CA ALA A 208 -8.59 -12.21 9.73
C ALA A 208 -7.89 -10.93 10.26
N LEU A 209 -6.58 -10.97 10.51
CA LEU A 209 -5.84 -9.80 11.01
C LEU A 209 -5.66 -8.72 9.94
N ILE A 210 -5.36 -9.11 8.71
CA ILE A 210 -5.27 -8.17 7.58
C ILE A 210 -6.64 -7.56 7.31
N ASN A 211 -7.69 -8.37 7.27
CA ASN A 211 -9.06 -7.92 7.06
C ASN A 211 -9.49 -6.92 8.15
N ALA A 212 -9.19 -7.20 9.42
CA ALA A 212 -9.47 -6.28 10.51
C ALA A 212 -8.72 -4.94 10.35
N LYS A 213 -7.46 -4.96 9.90
CA LYS A 213 -6.68 -3.76 9.61
C LYS A 213 -7.29 -2.96 8.45
N ILE A 214 -7.71 -3.64 7.37
CA ILE A 214 -8.35 -3.00 6.22
C ILE A 214 -9.70 -2.39 6.63
N LEU A 215 -10.54 -3.15 7.35
CA LEU A 215 -11.83 -2.66 7.86
C LEU A 215 -11.68 -1.44 8.75
N SER A 216 -10.70 -1.44 9.66
CA SER A 216 -10.39 -0.28 10.51
C SER A 216 -10.07 0.97 9.67
N ASN A 217 -9.31 0.82 8.59
CA ASN A 217 -9.01 1.94 7.69
C ASN A 217 -10.23 2.38 6.85
N LEU A 218 -11.12 1.43 6.44
CA LEU A 218 -12.33 1.72 5.67
C LEU A 218 -13.33 2.59 6.46
N VAL A 219 -13.38 2.44 7.77
CA VAL A 219 -14.22 3.32 8.62
C VAL A 219 -13.84 4.79 8.43
N GLU A 220 -12.55 5.08 8.29
CA GLU A 220 -12.02 6.44 8.25
C GLU A 220 -11.82 6.97 6.83
N SER A 221 -11.55 6.11 5.85
CA SER A 221 -11.17 6.49 4.49
C SER A 221 -11.91 5.71 3.42
N PRO A 222 -12.30 6.34 2.29
CA PRO A 222 -12.87 5.62 1.15
C PRO A 222 -11.81 4.72 0.51
N ILE A 223 -12.28 3.63 -0.15
CA ILE A 223 -11.43 2.73 -0.91
C ILE A 223 -11.67 2.89 -2.41
N LEU A 224 -10.59 2.91 -3.19
CA LEU A 224 -10.61 2.93 -4.64
C LEU A 224 -9.93 1.70 -5.20
N PHE A 225 -10.67 0.88 -5.94
CA PHE A 225 -10.18 -0.27 -6.67
C PHE A 225 -9.73 0.12 -8.07
N LEU A 226 -8.52 -0.25 -8.45
CA LEU A 226 -7.90 0.00 -9.74
C LEU A 226 -7.48 -1.32 -10.38
N GLY A 227 -8.00 -1.62 -11.58
CA GLY A 227 -7.67 -2.84 -12.30
C GLY A 227 -8.06 -4.12 -11.57
N TYR A 228 -9.16 -4.10 -10.83
CA TYR A 228 -9.64 -5.21 -10.01
C TYR A 228 -11.12 -5.49 -10.30
N SER A 229 -11.45 -6.75 -10.58
CA SER A 229 -12.80 -7.15 -11.03
C SER A 229 -13.77 -7.52 -9.90
N LEU A 230 -13.35 -7.43 -8.64
CA LEU A 230 -14.13 -7.85 -7.45
C LEU A 230 -14.61 -9.31 -7.51
N THR A 231 -13.82 -10.20 -8.13
CA THR A 231 -14.14 -11.63 -8.24
C THR A 231 -13.63 -12.47 -7.07
N ASP A 232 -12.65 -11.99 -6.32
CA ASP A 232 -12.09 -12.68 -5.16
C ASP A 232 -13.07 -12.70 -3.99
N GLU A 233 -13.43 -13.88 -3.55
CA GLU A 233 -14.42 -14.09 -2.48
C GLU A 233 -14.00 -13.47 -1.15
N ASN A 234 -12.70 -13.44 -0.84
CA ASN A 234 -12.22 -12.87 0.43
C ASN A 234 -12.44 -11.35 0.46
N ILE A 235 -12.19 -10.67 -0.68
CA ILE A 235 -12.41 -9.23 -0.81
C ILE A 235 -13.92 -8.92 -0.84
N ARG A 236 -14.70 -9.73 -1.55
CA ARG A 236 -16.17 -9.60 -1.56
C ARG A 236 -16.73 -9.71 -0.16
N LYS A 237 -16.30 -10.70 0.61
CA LYS A 237 -16.69 -10.88 2.01
C LYS A 237 -16.29 -9.70 2.88
N LEU A 238 -15.07 -9.19 2.72
CA LEU A 238 -14.60 -8.02 3.47
C LEU A 238 -15.48 -6.78 3.19
N LEU A 239 -15.86 -6.54 1.94
CA LEU A 239 -16.75 -5.43 1.58
C LEU A 239 -18.18 -5.63 2.11
N THR A 240 -18.67 -6.87 2.12
CA THR A 240 -19.95 -7.22 2.74
C THR A 240 -19.94 -6.97 4.24
N ASP A 241 -18.91 -7.48 4.93
CA ASP A 241 -18.73 -7.26 6.38
C ASP A 241 -18.67 -5.75 6.70
N PHE A 242 -18.04 -4.94 5.85
CA PHE A 242 -18.02 -3.48 5.99
C PHE A 242 -19.42 -2.89 5.83
N ALA A 243 -20.14 -3.21 4.74
CA ALA A 243 -21.43 -2.61 4.44
C ALA A 243 -22.50 -3.00 5.48
N GLU A 244 -22.55 -4.29 5.89
CA GLU A 244 -23.53 -4.78 6.85
C GLU A 244 -23.31 -4.25 8.27
N ASN A 245 -22.07 -3.98 8.66
CA ASN A 245 -21.73 -3.45 9.99
C ASN A 245 -21.60 -1.91 10.04
N SER A 246 -21.82 -1.24 8.91
CA SER A 246 -21.80 0.22 8.87
C SER A 246 -23.08 0.84 9.44
N PRO A 247 -23.01 1.98 10.14
CA PRO A 247 -24.17 2.62 10.75
C PRO A 247 -25.07 3.37 9.76
N PHE A 248 -24.70 3.44 8.50
CA PHE A 248 -25.41 4.11 7.41
C PHE A 248 -26.19 3.12 6.54
N ASP A 249 -27.10 3.61 5.71
CA ASP A 249 -27.84 2.79 4.76
C ASP A 249 -26.86 2.08 3.82
N ILE A 250 -27.14 0.80 3.52
CA ILE A 250 -26.29 -0.04 2.64
C ILE A 250 -26.03 0.65 1.30
N SER A 251 -27.02 1.37 0.76
CA SER A 251 -26.88 2.15 -0.48
C SER A 251 -25.82 3.26 -0.39
N GLU A 252 -25.54 3.77 0.82
CA GLU A 252 -24.52 4.80 1.06
C GLU A 252 -23.10 4.23 0.98
N SER A 253 -22.93 2.90 0.99
CA SER A 253 -21.63 2.25 0.80
C SER A 253 -20.96 2.67 -0.52
N ALA A 254 -21.76 3.04 -1.55
CA ALA A 254 -21.27 3.59 -2.80
C ALA A 254 -20.49 4.92 -2.66
N GLN A 255 -20.63 5.62 -1.54
CA GLN A 255 -19.83 6.83 -1.23
C GLN A 255 -18.47 6.48 -0.61
N LYS A 256 -18.30 5.25 -0.15
CA LYS A 256 -17.07 4.74 0.47
C LYS A 256 -16.28 3.81 -0.43
N ILE A 257 -16.93 3.19 -1.43
CA ILE A 257 -16.34 2.18 -2.30
C ILE A 257 -16.41 2.67 -3.75
N GLY A 258 -15.26 2.88 -4.38
CA GLY A 258 -15.13 3.21 -5.79
C GLY A 258 -14.39 2.11 -6.55
N VAL A 259 -14.83 1.79 -7.75
CA VAL A 259 -14.21 0.81 -8.65
C VAL A 259 -13.99 1.44 -10.01
N VAL A 260 -12.75 1.46 -10.47
CA VAL A 260 -12.42 1.93 -11.82
C VAL A 260 -12.49 0.77 -12.78
N GLU A 261 -13.43 0.87 -13.72
CA GLU A 261 -13.64 -0.09 -14.78
C GLU A 261 -13.06 0.46 -16.10
N TYR A 262 -12.23 -0.34 -16.76
CA TYR A 262 -11.65 0.04 -18.03
C TYR A 262 -12.73 0.05 -19.12
N LEU A 263 -12.95 1.21 -19.71
CA LEU A 263 -13.82 1.39 -20.87
C LEU A 263 -12.96 1.93 -22.03
N PRO A 264 -12.67 1.11 -23.06
CA PRO A 264 -11.80 1.52 -24.15
C PRO A 264 -12.26 2.83 -24.80
N ASP A 265 -11.30 3.68 -25.15
CA ASP A 265 -11.49 4.96 -25.87
C ASP A 265 -12.38 5.99 -25.14
N SER A 266 -12.75 5.76 -23.87
CA SER A 266 -13.55 6.71 -23.09
C SER A 266 -12.66 7.73 -22.37
N GLU A 267 -12.64 8.96 -22.88
CA GLU A 267 -11.91 10.09 -22.27
C GLU A 267 -12.62 10.67 -21.04
N SER A 268 -13.94 10.52 -20.96
CA SER A 268 -14.73 10.97 -19.81
C SER A 268 -14.83 9.89 -18.73
N ILE A 269 -15.11 10.31 -17.49
CA ILE A 269 -15.41 9.39 -16.40
C ILE A 269 -16.92 9.25 -16.28
N GLU A 270 -17.46 8.15 -16.73
CA GLU A 270 -18.85 7.81 -16.50
C GLU A 270 -19.02 7.18 -15.13
N THR A 271 -19.91 7.71 -14.30
CA THR A 271 -20.13 7.21 -12.94
C THR A 271 -21.51 6.61 -12.81
N VAL A 272 -21.59 5.36 -12.40
CA VAL A 272 -22.82 4.62 -12.15
C VAL A 272 -22.74 3.95 -10.79
N VAL A 273 -23.82 4.00 -10.01
CA VAL A 273 -23.92 3.17 -8.78
C VAL A 273 -24.27 1.76 -9.22
N SER A 274 -23.40 0.83 -8.85
CA SER A 274 -23.55 -0.60 -9.13
C SER A 274 -23.61 -1.40 -7.82
N SER A 275 -24.11 -2.62 -7.87
CA SER A 275 -24.10 -3.56 -6.76
C SER A 275 -23.37 -4.82 -7.13
N LEU A 276 -22.76 -5.48 -6.13
CA LEU A 276 -22.22 -6.81 -6.31
C LEU A 276 -23.39 -7.81 -6.37
N PRO A 277 -23.43 -8.70 -7.38
CA PRO A 277 -24.43 -9.77 -7.42
C PRO A 277 -24.39 -10.58 -6.10
N ASP A 278 -25.55 -10.93 -5.59
CA ASP A 278 -25.75 -11.74 -4.37
C ASP A 278 -25.20 -11.13 -3.07
N LEU A 279 -24.75 -9.88 -3.09
CA LEU A 279 -24.26 -9.16 -1.91
C LEU A 279 -24.97 -7.82 -1.74
N SER A 280 -25.22 -7.46 -0.48
CA SER A 280 -25.82 -6.16 -0.13
C SER A 280 -24.78 -5.03 -0.12
N VAL A 281 -23.95 -4.94 -1.17
CA VAL A 281 -22.89 -3.93 -1.29
C VAL A 281 -23.10 -3.10 -2.55
N TYR A 282 -23.18 -1.78 -2.37
CA TYR A 282 -23.20 -0.82 -3.46
C TYR A 282 -21.85 -0.13 -3.58
N TYR A 283 -21.45 0.18 -4.81
CA TYR A 283 -20.20 0.88 -5.09
C TYR A 283 -20.37 1.85 -6.26
N SER A 284 -19.55 2.90 -6.29
CA SER A 284 -19.44 3.80 -7.41
C SER A 284 -18.54 3.18 -8.48
N CYS A 285 -19.13 2.78 -9.61
CA CYS A 285 -18.41 2.30 -10.78
C CYS A 285 -18.02 3.49 -11.66
N LEU A 286 -16.72 3.64 -11.91
CA LEU A 286 -16.12 4.72 -12.70
C LEU A 286 -15.57 4.13 -13.99
N LYS A 287 -16.30 4.30 -15.10
CA LYS A 287 -15.95 3.74 -16.42
C LYS A 287 -15.16 4.75 -17.23
N THR A 288 -13.92 4.41 -17.59
CA THR A 288 -13.03 5.29 -18.35
C THR A 288 -11.80 4.56 -18.89
N ASP A 289 -11.15 5.10 -19.93
CA ASP A 289 -9.76 4.82 -20.30
C ASP A 289 -8.80 5.88 -19.76
N ASN A 290 -9.32 7.04 -19.37
CA ASN A 290 -8.53 8.17 -18.89
C ASN A 290 -8.14 8.01 -17.41
N PHE A 291 -7.31 6.99 -17.11
CA PHE A 291 -6.76 6.77 -15.77
C PHE A 291 -5.92 7.94 -15.28
N THR A 292 -5.23 8.65 -16.19
CA THR A 292 -4.45 9.85 -15.87
C THR A 292 -5.28 10.91 -15.17
N ASN A 293 -6.55 11.10 -15.58
CA ASN A 293 -7.43 12.07 -14.94
C ASN A 293 -7.77 11.67 -13.49
N ILE A 294 -8.05 10.37 -13.25
CA ILE A 294 -8.28 9.84 -11.90
C ILE A 294 -7.05 10.08 -11.02
N TYR A 295 -5.85 9.72 -11.50
CA TYR A 295 -4.61 9.89 -10.76
C TYR A 295 -4.33 11.35 -10.42
N ARG A 296 -4.56 12.26 -11.40
CA ARG A 296 -4.37 13.69 -11.20
C ARG A 296 -5.32 14.28 -10.16
N LEU A 297 -6.58 13.85 -10.15
CA LEU A 297 -7.56 14.32 -9.17
C LEU A 297 -7.16 13.91 -7.75
N ILE A 298 -6.78 12.65 -7.54
CA ILE A 298 -6.32 12.16 -6.23
C ILE A 298 -5.01 12.83 -5.81
N SER A 299 -4.08 13.06 -6.75
CA SER A 299 -2.79 13.71 -6.47
C SER A 299 -2.94 15.16 -5.97
N LYS A 300 -4.08 15.82 -6.23
CA LYS A 300 -4.39 17.16 -5.70
C LYS A 300 -4.69 17.19 -4.21
N ILE A 301 -5.01 16.04 -3.59
CA ILE A 301 -5.27 15.96 -2.16
C ILE A 301 -4.04 16.47 -1.40
N ASN A 302 -4.26 17.44 -0.52
CA ASN A 302 -3.20 18.08 0.24
C ASN A 302 -3.68 18.37 1.66
N GLN A 303 -3.23 17.58 2.61
CA GLN A 303 -3.44 17.78 4.05
C GLN A 303 -2.21 18.40 4.73
N GLY A 304 -1.30 19.00 3.95
CA GLY A 304 -0.04 19.55 4.44
C GLY A 304 1.10 18.53 4.46
N PHE A 305 0.80 17.27 4.73
CA PHE A 305 1.76 16.17 4.79
C PHE A 305 1.26 14.95 4.01
N LEU A 306 2.18 14.12 3.52
CA LEU A 306 1.84 12.83 2.95
C LEU A 306 1.46 11.83 4.05
N PRO A 307 0.64 10.79 3.76
CA PRO A 307 0.31 9.75 4.73
C PRO A 307 1.53 9.08 5.35
N SER A 308 2.57 8.80 4.56
CA SER A 308 3.84 8.25 5.04
C SER A 308 4.58 9.19 5.98
N GLU A 309 4.50 10.51 5.77
CA GLU A 309 5.11 11.51 6.66
C GLU A 309 4.35 11.59 7.98
N ILE A 310 3.00 11.57 7.96
CA ILE A 310 2.17 11.55 9.17
C ILE A 310 2.57 10.37 10.05
N ALA A 311 2.63 9.16 9.47
CA ALA A 311 3.03 7.96 10.21
C ALA A 311 4.45 8.05 10.77
N LYS A 312 5.37 8.69 10.05
CA LYS A 312 6.72 8.98 10.52
C LYS A 312 6.72 9.89 11.75
N TYR A 313 5.93 10.98 11.74
CA TYR A 313 5.77 11.88 12.89
C TYR A 313 5.17 11.14 14.10
N GLU A 314 4.10 10.37 13.90
CA GLU A 314 3.49 9.59 14.98
C GLU A 314 4.48 8.65 15.66
N ASN A 315 5.31 7.95 14.89
CA ASN A 315 6.33 7.05 15.43
C ASN A 315 7.41 7.79 16.23
N VAL A 316 7.86 8.95 15.75
CA VAL A 316 8.83 9.78 16.47
C VAL A 316 8.23 10.31 17.78
N PHE A 317 6.99 10.81 17.75
CA PHE A 317 6.29 11.25 18.97
C PHE A 317 6.11 10.11 19.98
N ARG A 318 5.72 8.93 19.51
CA ARG A 318 5.58 7.74 20.37
C ARG A 318 6.90 7.39 21.03
N LYS A 319 8.01 7.37 20.26
CA LYS A 319 9.34 7.13 20.81
C LYS A 319 9.75 8.16 21.86
N ILE A 320 9.46 9.44 21.63
CA ILE A 320 9.72 10.51 22.61
C ILE A 320 8.92 10.27 23.89
N ILE A 321 7.63 9.93 23.78
CA ILE A 321 6.76 9.67 24.93
C ILE A 321 7.26 8.45 25.71
N GLU A 322 7.64 7.36 25.04
CA GLU A 322 8.19 6.16 25.68
C GLU A 322 9.47 6.47 26.46
N VAL A 323 10.44 7.13 25.83
CA VAL A 323 11.73 7.47 26.45
C VAL A 323 11.57 8.49 27.59
N LYS A 324 10.71 9.48 27.44
CA LYS A 324 10.46 10.53 28.46
C LYS A 324 9.51 10.09 29.56
N GLY A 325 8.59 9.16 29.25
CA GLY A 325 7.65 8.60 30.22
C GLY A 325 8.34 7.89 31.37
N GLU A 326 9.48 7.23 31.10
CA GLU A 326 10.31 6.59 32.13
C GLU A 326 10.94 7.60 33.11
N SER A 327 11.28 8.82 32.65
CA SER A 327 11.99 9.83 33.45
C SER A 327 11.10 10.85 34.15
N LYS A 328 9.80 10.92 33.85
CA LYS A 328 8.81 11.91 34.37
C LYS A 328 9.22 13.39 34.17
N ASP A 329 10.23 13.67 33.36
CA ASP A 329 10.78 15.02 33.13
C ASP A 329 10.47 15.50 31.70
N LEU A 330 9.32 16.13 31.51
CA LEU A 330 8.97 16.88 30.30
C LEU A 330 9.50 18.31 30.41
N LYS A 331 10.77 18.51 30.16
CA LYS A 331 11.38 19.84 29.99
C LYS A 331 11.74 20.06 28.53
N THR A 332 11.57 21.30 28.05
CA THR A 332 11.40 21.72 26.67
C THR A 332 12.71 21.88 25.88
N VAL A 333 12.86 21.25 24.69
CA VAL A 333 13.86 21.63 23.67
C VAL A 333 13.14 21.82 22.34
N LEU A 334 13.44 22.93 21.67
CA LEU A 334 13.05 23.19 20.28
C LEU A 334 14.00 22.45 19.33
N THR A 335 13.46 21.69 18.42
CA THR A 335 14.24 21.02 17.36
C THR A 335 13.41 20.99 16.07
N SER A 336 14.12 21.07 14.94
CA SER A 336 13.49 20.85 13.64
C SER A 336 13.06 19.39 13.50
N TYR A 337 12.16 19.14 12.57
CA TYR A 337 11.72 17.77 12.30
C TYR A 337 12.89 16.88 11.81
N GLU A 338 13.75 17.40 10.96
CA GLU A 338 14.91 16.66 10.44
C GLU A 338 15.87 16.27 11.56
N ASP A 339 16.11 17.19 12.50
CA ASP A 339 16.91 16.92 13.69
C ASP A 339 16.24 15.89 14.61
N LEU A 340 14.91 15.98 14.75
CA LEU A 340 14.14 15.07 15.58
C LEU A 340 14.21 13.62 15.10
N ALA A 341 14.14 13.41 13.78
CA ALA A 341 14.19 12.09 13.16
C ALA A 341 15.55 11.39 13.34
N ASN A 342 16.62 12.17 13.56
CA ASN A 342 17.98 11.70 13.70
C ASN A 342 18.46 11.59 15.17
N LEU A 343 17.61 11.95 16.15
CA LEU A 343 17.96 11.88 17.56
C LEU A 343 18.17 10.43 18.03
N THR A 344 19.27 10.20 18.71
CA THR A 344 19.53 8.95 19.46
C THR A 344 18.70 8.90 20.73
N GLU A 345 18.52 7.71 21.32
CA GLU A 345 17.81 7.56 22.59
C GLU A 345 18.43 8.36 23.73
N ASP A 346 19.77 8.41 23.80
CA ASP A 346 20.49 9.17 24.82
C ASP A 346 20.28 10.67 24.67
N GLU A 347 20.22 11.18 23.44
CA GLU A 347 19.89 12.59 23.17
C GLU A 347 18.44 12.92 23.52
N ILE A 348 17.49 12.02 23.23
CA ILE A 348 16.08 12.16 23.65
C ILE A 348 15.99 12.19 25.17
N ARG A 349 16.74 11.33 25.90
CA ARG A 349 16.76 11.29 27.38
C ARG A 349 17.35 12.57 27.99
N SER A 350 18.42 13.09 27.39
CA SER A 350 19.18 14.23 27.93
C SER A 350 18.63 15.60 27.57
N LYS A 351 17.93 15.73 26.42
CA LYS A 351 17.42 17.00 25.90
C LYS A 351 15.95 17.19 26.22
N ASN A 352 15.58 18.45 26.43
CA ASN A 352 14.19 18.87 26.54
C ASN A 352 13.64 19.19 25.15
N ILE A 353 12.62 18.52 24.65
CA ILE A 353 12.17 18.60 23.27
C ILE A 353 10.84 19.36 23.13
N VAL A 354 10.82 20.41 22.30
CA VAL A 354 9.58 21.07 21.79
C VAL A 354 9.55 20.89 20.27
N VAL A 355 8.48 20.36 19.77
CA VAL A 355 8.25 20.24 18.33
C VAL A 355 7.44 21.44 17.85
N ALA A 356 7.95 22.17 16.87
CA ALA A 356 7.23 23.25 16.22
C ALA A 356 6.93 22.88 14.77
N PHE A 357 5.68 23.02 14.35
CA PHE A 357 5.22 22.82 12.98
C PHE A 357 5.15 24.20 12.28
N GLY A 358 5.75 24.32 11.10
CA GLY A 358 5.71 25.51 10.26
C GLY A 358 7.00 25.74 9.49
N ASP A 359 6.98 26.69 8.54
CA ASP A 359 8.16 27.18 7.87
C ASP A 359 9.21 27.66 8.89
N GLU A 360 10.50 27.67 8.48
CA GLU A 360 11.61 28.16 9.29
C GLU A 360 11.33 29.59 9.82
N ARG A 361 10.50 29.68 10.82
CA ARG A 361 10.37 30.90 11.60
C ARG A 361 11.11 30.65 12.90
N TYR A 362 12.12 31.44 13.11
CA TYR A 362 12.94 31.42 14.31
C TYR A 362 12.07 31.50 15.53
N ILE A 363 12.00 30.44 16.33
CA ILE A 363 11.41 30.47 17.67
C ILE A 363 12.54 30.83 18.62
N TYR A 364 12.50 32.01 19.16
CA TYR A 364 13.50 32.48 20.08
C TYR A 364 13.06 32.20 21.53
N LYS A 365 13.91 31.47 22.27
CA LYS A 365 13.79 31.39 23.72
C LYS A 365 14.09 32.77 24.30
N PHE A 366 13.25 33.24 25.24
CA PHE A 366 13.60 34.42 26.05
C PHE A 366 14.93 34.09 26.77
N PRO A 367 15.99 34.89 26.63
CA PRO A 367 17.24 34.68 27.31
C PRO A 367 17.07 34.78 28.81
N ASP A 368 17.81 34.01 29.58
CA ASP A 368 17.97 34.34 30.98
C ASP A 368 18.93 35.56 31.15
N PHE A 369 18.97 36.12 32.34
CA PHE A 369 19.78 37.30 32.60
C PHE A 369 21.26 37.07 32.31
N LYS A 370 21.79 35.87 32.57
CA LYS A 370 23.18 35.53 32.29
C LYS A 370 23.45 35.40 30.79
N GLU A 371 22.54 34.81 30.08
CA GLU A 371 22.62 34.68 28.58
C GLU A 371 22.59 36.04 27.94
N TYR A 372 21.71 36.96 28.42
CA TYR A 372 21.64 38.35 27.97
C TYR A 372 22.95 39.09 28.23
N VAL A 373 23.46 39.07 29.44
CA VAL A 373 24.73 39.75 29.84
C VAL A 373 25.90 39.19 29.04
N ARG A 374 25.95 37.86 28.84
CA ARG A 374 27.01 37.20 28.08
C ARG A 374 26.97 37.59 26.62
N SER A 375 25.77 37.67 25.99
CA SER A 375 25.56 38.12 24.61
C SER A 375 26.03 39.57 24.43
N TYR A 376 25.71 40.44 25.37
CA TYR A 376 26.06 41.87 25.37
C TYR A 376 27.59 42.12 25.45
N PHE A 377 28.29 41.39 26.33
CA PHE A 377 29.75 41.60 26.53
C PHE A 377 30.65 40.82 25.56
N LEU A 378 30.15 39.78 24.91
CA LEU A 378 30.97 38.95 24.02
C LEU A 378 30.85 39.34 22.55
N ASP A 379 30.07 40.39 22.25
CA ASP A 379 29.84 40.91 20.89
C ASP A 379 29.44 39.85 19.84
N LYS A 380 28.74 38.82 20.33
CA LYS A 380 28.13 37.80 19.47
C LYS A 380 26.64 38.10 19.40
N GLU A 381 26.16 38.59 18.26
CA GLU A 381 24.73 38.72 17.94
C GLU A 381 24.06 37.33 17.92
N THR A 382 24.00 36.65 19.06
CA THR A 382 23.37 35.35 19.23
C THR A 382 21.86 35.49 19.52
N ILE A 383 21.39 36.69 19.83
CA ILE A 383 20.00 36.99 20.16
C ILE A 383 19.52 38.19 19.32
N PRO A 384 18.43 38.05 18.53
CA PRO A 384 17.89 39.16 17.74
C PRO A 384 17.47 40.35 18.62
N GLN A 385 17.68 41.56 18.08
CA GLN A 385 17.41 42.80 18.80
C GLN A 385 15.98 42.90 19.33
N GLU A 386 14.98 42.43 18.59
CA GLU A 386 13.58 42.45 19.00
C GLU A 386 13.31 41.63 20.28
N ILE A 387 14.03 40.52 20.44
CA ILE A 387 13.92 39.67 21.64
C ILE A 387 14.64 40.31 22.82
N VAL A 388 15.81 40.92 22.55
CA VAL A 388 16.54 41.68 23.55
C VAL A 388 15.68 42.81 24.11
N ILE A 389 15.04 43.58 23.25
CA ILE A 389 14.14 44.69 23.64
C ILE A 389 12.96 44.17 24.49
N ARG A 390 12.33 43.08 24.07
CA ARG A 390 11.22 42.46 24.82
C ARG A 390 11.70 41.90 26.18
N PHE A 391 12.87 41.29 26.21
CA PHE A 391 13.48 40.80 27.47
C PHE A 391 13.74 41.95 28.44
N ILE A 392 14.36 43.05 27.96
CA ILE A 392 14.62 44.25 28.80
C ILE A 392 13.31 44.82 29.35
N ALA A 393 12.25 44.90 28.52
CA ALA A 393 10.96 45.42 28.92
C ALA A 393 10.27 44.56 30.00
N THR A 394 10.63 43.32 30.19
CA THR A 394 10.08 42.42 31.23
C THR A 394 10.90 42.41 32.52
N GLN A 395 12.07 43.08 32.55
CA GLN A 395 12.88 43.13 33.77
C GLN A 395 12.32 44.16 34.73
N PRO A 396 12.33 43.90 36.06
CA PRO A 396 11.92 44.89 37.04
C PRO A 396 12.87 46.09 37.01
N VAL A 397 12.30 47.29 36.89
CA VAL A 397 13.06 48.51 36.99
C VAL A 397 13.61 48.61 38.42
N ALA A 398 14.93 48.58 38.56
CA ALA A 398 15.56 48.81 39.85
C ALA A 398 15.23 50.21 40.32
N SER A 399 14.44 50.32 41.38
CA SER A 399 14.17 51.57 42.07
C SER A 399 15.34 52.05 42.88
#